data_47ca726c92ce8675d16fa5546632eb3e
#
_entry.id   47ca726c92ce8675d16fa5546632eb3e
#
_cell.length_a   1.000
_cell.length_b   1.000
_cell.length_c   1.000
_cell.angle_alpha   90.00
_cell.angle_beta   90.00
_cell.angle_gamma   90.00
#
_symmetry.space_group_name_H-M   'P 1'
#
loop_
_entity.id
_entity.type
_entity.pdbx_description
1 polymer ?
#
loop_
_entity_poly.entity_id
_entity_poly.type
_entity_poly.pdbx_seq_one_letter_code
_entity_poly.pdbx_strand_id
1 'polypeptide(L)'
;MAKSQGFEHFLAPVRPTGKTNYPMHTLTEYASWLRDDGQPLDPWLRTHQKMGAKVLLPMEHCHTFSGSIAEWASSTNLEIRSSGLYIVPGALSPLCVDIESDLGTMVEGNVWVSHPLG
;
A
#
# COMPACT_ATOMS: atom_id res chain seq x y z
N MET A 1 -28.38 -9.15 -3.68
CA MET A 1 -27.06 -9.76 -3.89
C MET A 1 -26.51 -9.33 -5.23
N ALA A 2 -25.20 -9.07 -5.29
CA ALA A 2 -24.58 -8.57 -6.50
C ALA A 2 -24.80 -9.48 -7.70
N LYS A 3 -24.61 -10.79 -7.55
CA LYS A 3 -24.77 -11.75 -8.65
C LYS A 3 -26.20 -11.79 -9.16
N SER A 4 -27.19 -11.75 -8.27
CA SER A 4 -28.60 -11.77 -8.67
C SER A 4 -29.03 -10.49 -9.37
N GLN A 5 -28.24 -9.43 -9.28
CA GLN A 5 -28.47 -8.17 -9.95
C GLN A 5 -27.68 -8.04 -11.24
N GLY A 6 -27.07 -9.14 -11.72
CA GLY A 6 -26.30 -9.15 -12.96
C GLY A 6 -24.81 -8.87 -12.83
N PHE A 7 -24.32 -8.67 -11.63
CA PHE A 7 -22.89 -8.49 -11.43
C PHE A 7 -22.16 -9.83 -11.42
N GLU A 8 -21.05 -9.91 -12.15
CA GLU A 8 -20.24 -11.13 -12.22
C GLU A 8 -18.99 -11.07 -11.36
N HIS A 9 -18.58 -9.89 -10.96
CA HIS A 9 -17.36 -9.66 -10.20
C HIS A 9 -17.59 -8.61 -9.13
N PHE A 10 -16.79 -8.66 -8.07
CA PHE A 10 -16.71 -7.53 -7.15
C PHE A 10 -15.27 -7.05 -7.05
N LEU A 11 -15.10 -5.77 -6.80
CA LEU A 11 -13.81 -5.12 -6.68
C LEU A 11 -13.44 -4.96 -5.22
N ALA A 12 -12.20 -5.25 -4.88
CA ALA A 12 -11.70 -5.10 -3.52
C ALA A 12 -10.34 -4.44 -3.52
N PRO A 13 -10.11 -3.46 -2.62
CA PRO A 13 -8.78 -2.92 -2.40
C PRO A 13 -8.00 -3.86 -1.48
N VAL A 14 -6.77 -4.20 -1.88
CA VAL A 14 -5.90 -5.07 -1.10
C VAL A 14 -4.68 -4.26 -0.68
N ARG A 15 -4.39 -4.30 0.63
CA ARG A 15 -3.17 -3.72 1.16
C ARG A 15 -2.02 -4.72 0.95
N PRO A 16 -1.05 -4.40 0.07
CA PRO A 16 0.03 -5.35 -0.22
C PRO A 16 1.07 -5.33 0.91
N THR A 17 0.84 -6.13 1.95
CA THR A 17 1.59 -6.05 3.20
C THR A 17 3.08 -6.32 3.05
N GLY A 18 3.50 -7.11 2.04
CA GLY A 18 4.91 -7.36 1.79
C GLY A 18 5.69 -6.11 1.38
N LYS A 19 5.00 -5.06 0.94
CA LYS A 19 5.65 -3.81 0.57
C LYS A 19 6.30 -3.12 1.78
N THR A 20 5.97 -3.51 2.99
CA THR A 20 6.64 -2.96 4.18
C THR A 20 8.16 -3.21 4.15
N ASN A 21 8.60 -4.21 3.40
CA ASN A 21 10.03 -4.49 3.21
C ASN A 21 10.65 -3.63 2.09
N TYR A 22 9.83 -2.95 1.31
CA TYR A 22 10.26 -2.16 0.15
C TYR A 22 9.57 -0.79 0.12
N PRO A 23 9.62 -0.02 1.22
CA PRO A 23 8.84 1.21 1.31
C PRO A 23 9.27 2.29 0.32
N MET A 24 10.53 2.25 -0.13
CA MET A 24 11.07 3.27 -1.04
C MET A 24 10.73 3.03 -2.50
N HIS A 25 10.16 1.88 -2.85
CA HIS A 25 9.68 1.60 -4.19
C HIS A 25 8.23 2.05 -4.33
N THR A 26 7.84 2.46 -5.54
CA THR A 26 6.44 2.82 -5.75
C THR A 26 5.55 1.58 -5.68
N LEU A 27 4.29 1.80 -5.37
CA LEU A 27 3.32 0.71 -5.34
C LEU A 27 3.18 0.07 -6.73
N THR A 28 3.16 0.89 -7.77
CA THR A 28 3.06 0.42 -9.15
C THR A 28 4.22 -0.53 -9.50
N GLU A 29 5.43 -0.16 -9.13
CA GLU A 29 6.61 -1.01 -9.35
C GLU A 29 6.51 -2.30 -8.56
N TYR A 30 6.25 -2.20 -7.25
CA TYR A 30 6.19 -3.36 -6.37
C TYR A 30 5.10 -4.35 -6.80
N ALA A 31 3.92 -3.84 -7.17
CA ALA A 31 2.80 -4.71 -7.56
C ALA A 31 3.08 -5.46 -8.86
N SER A 32 4.05 -5.01 -9.67
CA SER A 32 4.44 -5.68 -10.90
C SER A 32 5.44 -6.81 -10.68
N TRP A 33 6.03 -6.91 -9.49
CA TRP A 33 7.06 -7.91 -9.24
C TRP A 33 6.45 -9.30 -9.12
N LEU A 34 7.11 -10.25 -9.79
CA LEU A 34 6.67 -11.64 -9.85
C LEU A 34 7.74 -12.55 -9.28
N ARG A 35 7.31 -13.70 -8.77
CA ARG A 35 8.20 -14.79 -8.40
C ARG A 35 8.63 -15.55 -9.65
N ASP A 36 9.59 -16.46 -9.49
CA ASP A 36 10.05 -17.29 -10.59
C ASP A 36 8.93 -18.14 -11.21
N ASP A 37 7.89 -18.46 -10.42
CA ASP A 37 6.73 -19.21 -10.90
C ASP A 37 5.67 -18.33 -11.59
N GLY A 38 5.96 -17.05 -11.79
CA GLY A 38 5.05 -16.11 -12.45
C GLY A 38 3.96 -15.54 -11.56
N GLN A 39 3.92 -15.91 -10.28
CA GLN A 39 2.94 -15.38 -9.35
C GLN A 39 3.42 -14.09 -8.69
N PRO A 40 2.50 -13.24 -8.19
CA PRO A 40 2.90 -12.00 -7.53
C PRO A 40 3.90 -12.24 -6.40
N LEU A 41 4.91 -11.36 -6.29
CA LEU A 41 5.85 -11.42 -5.18
C LEU A 41 5.15 -11.14 -3.86
N ASP A 42 4.18 -10.21 -3.85
CA ASP A 42 3.44 -9.87 -2.64
C ASP A 42 2.59 -11.06 -2.19
N PRO A 43 2.72 -11.49 -0.92
CA PRO A 43 1.98 -12.66 -0.44
C PRO A 43 0.47 -12.46 -0.42
N TRP A 44 -0.04 -11.24 -0.16
CA TRP A 44 -1.48 -10.99 -0.17
C TRP A 44 -2.06 -11.00 -1.58
N LEU A 45 -1.35 -10.39 -2.53
CA LEU A 45 -1.78 -10.45 -3.93
C LEU A 45 -1.78 -11.89 -4.43
N ARG A 46 -0.77 -12.66 -4.05
CA ARG A 46 -0.67 -14.07 -4.39
C ARG A 46 -1.84 -14.88 -3.79
N THR A 47 -2.20 -14.59 -2.54
CA THR A 47 -3.33 -15.25 -1.88
C THR A 47 -4.63 -14.96 -2.61
N HIS A 48 -4.89 -13.70 -2.93
CA HIS A 48 -6.10 -13.34 -3.68
C HIS A 48 -6.14 -13.98 -5.06
N GLN A 49 -5.01 -14.04 -5.74
CA GLN A 49 -4.94 -14.69 -7.05
C GLN A 49 -5.27 -16.19 -6.96
N LYS A 50 -4.80 -16.86 -5.91
CA LYS A 50 -5.13 -18.27 -5.69
C LYS A 50 -6.60 -18.49 -5.40
N MET A 51 -7.28 -17.49 -4.87
CA MET A 51 -8.73 -17.51 -4.65
C MET A 51 -9.53 -17.19 -5.92
N GLY A 52 -8.87 -17.03 -7.05
CA GLY A 52 -9.51 -16.72 -8.32
C GLY A 52 -9.57 -15.25 -8.69
N ALA A 53 -9.00 -14.38 -7.88
CA ALA A 53 -9.01 -12.95 -8.17
C ALA A 53 -8.05 -12.60 -9.30
N LYS A 54 -8.40 -11.56 -10.04
CA LYS A 54 -7.53 -10.96 -11.04
C LYS A 54 -7.01 -9.63 -10.48
N VAL A 55 -5.70 -9.46 -10.49
CA VAL A 55 -5.08 -8.18 -10.12
C VAL A 55 -5.33 -7.18 -11.24
N LEU A 56 -5.95 -6.06 -10.91
CA LEU A 56 -6.34 -5.05 -11.90
C LEU A 56 -5.34 -3.93 -12.00
N LEU A 57 -5.22 -3.11 -10.94
CA LEU A 57 -4.32 -1.97 -10.99
C LEU A 57 -3.95 -1.51 -9.59
N PRO A 58 -2.74 -0.95 -9.42
CA PRO A 58 -2.37 -0.26 -8.21
C PRO A 58 -2.92 1.16 -8.18
N MET A 59 -3.40 1.58 -7.02
CA MET A 59 -3.85 2.94 -6.75
C MET A 59 -2.94 3.51 -5.68
N GLU A 60 -2.04 4.42 -6.06
CA GLU A 60 -0.97 4.87 -5.17
C GLU A 60 -1.43 5.85 -4.08
N HIS A 61 -2.53 6.54 -4.28
CA HIS A 61 -2.97 7.60 -3.39
C HIS A 61 -4.36 7.29 -2.82
N CYS A 62 -4.43 6.26 -1.95
CA CYS A 62 -5.69 5.90 -1.30
C CYS A 62 -5.84 6.54 0.06
N HIS A 63 -4.75 6.64 0.82
CA HIS A 63 -4.75 7.18 2.19
C HIS A 63 -3.60 8.16 2.35
N THR A 64 -3.90 9.35 2.86
CA THR A 64 -2.89 10.35 3.18
C THR A 64 -2.93 10.62 4.67
N PHE A 65 -1.78 10.45 5.33
CA PHE A 65 -1.62 10.70 6.75
C PHE A 65 -0.73 11.91 6.93
N SER A 66 -1.23 12.93 7.64
CA SER A 66 -0.48 14.17 7.89
C SER A 66 -0.47 14.47 9.36
N GLY A 67 0.61 15.05 9.83
CA GLY A 67 0.73 15.46 11.21
C GLY A 67 1.97 16.31 11.42
N SER A 68 2.09 16.86 12.64
CA SER A 68 3.28 17.59 13.03
C SER A 68 4.45 16.65 13.23
N ILE A 69 5.66 17.20 13.25
CA ILE A 69 6.86 16.40 13.52
C ILE A 69 6.77 15.76 14.92
N ALA A 70 6.28 16.51 15.90
CA ALA A 70 6.14 15.98 17.25
C ALA A 70 5.15 14.80 17.30
N GLU A 71 4.05 14.89 16.58
CA GLU A 71 3.07 13.81 16.50
C GLU A 71 3.68 12.55 15.87
N TRP A 72 4.40 12.71 14.75
CA TRP A 72 5.06 11.59 14.11
C TRP A 72 6.15 10.98 14.98
N ALA A 73 6.98 11.81 15.61
CA ALA A 73 8.04 11.32 16.51
C ALA A 73 7.45 10.53 17.66
N SER A 74 6.34 10.99 18.24
CA SER A 74 5.67 10.32 19.35
C SER A 74 5.09 8.97 18.91
N SER A 75 4.44 8.91 17.76
CA SER A 75 3.74 7.69 17.32
C SER A 75 4.69 6.64 16.73
N THR A 76 5.84 7.05 16.20
CA THR A 76 6.78 6.14 15.53
C THR A 76 8.04 5.85 16.32
N ASN A 77 8.30 6.61 17.39
CA ASN A 77 9.57 6.59 18.15
C ASN A 77 10.80 6.95 17.31
N LEU A 78 10.61 7.63 16.18
CA LEU A 78 11.72 8.08 15.36
C LEU A 78 12.28 9.40 15.87
N GLU A 79 13.60 9.57 15.78
CA GLU A 79 14.24 10.86 15.96
C GLU A 79 14.22 11.59 14.62
N ILE A 80 13.41 12.65 14.54
CA ILE A 80 13.26 13.42 13.31
C ILE A 80 14.01 14.73 13.48
N ARG A 81 15.15 14.88 12.79
CA ARG A 81 16.06 16.02 12.96
C ARG A 81 16.20 16.90 11.72
N SER A 82 15.78 16.39 10.58
CA SER A 82 15.96 17.11 9.31
C SER A 82 14.83 16.76 8.36
N SER A 83 14.65 17.58 7.34
CA SER A 83 13.74 17.29 6.24
C SER A 83 14.25 16.11 5.43
N GLY A 84 13.34 15.35 4.85
CA GLY A 84 13.67 14.21 4.01
C GLY A 84 12.73 13.04 4.24
N LEU A 85 13.13 11.88 3.72
CA LEU A 85 12.34 10.66 3.82
C LEU A 85 12.80 9.82 5.00
N TYR A 86 11.83 9.31 5.76
CA TYR A 86 12.10 8.42 6.90
C TYR A 86 11.33 7.11 6.69
N ILE A 87 11.97 6.01 7.08
CA ILE A 87 11.32 4.70 7.03
C ILE A 87 10.64 4.44 8.36
N VAL A 88 9.32 4.22 8.30
CA VAL A 88 8.50 3.89 9.45
C VAL A 88 8.27 2.39 9.44
N PRO A 89 8.67 1.65 10.49
CA PRO A 89 8.45 0.20 10.52
C PRO A 89 6.97 -0.14 10.34
N GLY A 90 6.69 -1.07 9.44
CA GLY A 90 5.33 -1.51 9.14
C GLY A 90 4.56 -0.65 8.15
N ALA A 91 5.11 0.47 7.71
CA ALA A 91 4.46 1.31 6.70
C ALA A 91 4.80 0.84 5.29
N LEU A 92 3.89 1.07 4.35
CA LEU A 92 4.09 0.72 2.95
C LEU A 92 4.91 1.75 2.20
N SER A 93 4.96 2.98 2.70
CA SER A 93 5.60 4.11 2.04
C SER A 93 6.40 4.92 3.05
N PRO A 94 7.38 5.71 2.59
CA PRO A 94 8.17 6.53 3.51
C PRO A 94 7.36 7.70 4.04
N LEU A 95 7.79 8.20 5.19
CA LEU A 95 7.31 9.46 5.75
C LEU A 95 8.14 10.60 5.16
N CYS A 96 7.48 11.55 4.54
CA CYS A 96 8.12 12.73 3.99
C CYS A 96 8.01 13.87 5.02
N VAL A 97 9.16 14.38 5.46
CA VAL A 97 9.23 15.40 6.51
C VAL A 97 9.71 16.71 5.93
N ASP A 98 8.99 17.79 6.26
CA ASP A 98 9.38 19.18 6.00
C ASP A 98 9.48 19.89 7.35
N ILE A 99 10.69 20.11 7.80
CA ILE A 99 10.96 20.74 9.10
C ILE A 99 10.43 22.17 9.13
N GLU A 100 10.62 22.93 8.04
CA GLU A 100 10.22 24.32 8.00
C GLU A 100 8.71 24.50 8.14
N SER A 101 7.94 23.57 7.60
CA SER A 101 6.48 23.60 7.69
C SER A 101 5.94 22.86 8.90
N ASP A 102 6.80 22.22 9.70
CA ASP A 102 6.41 21.35 10.79
C ASP A 102 5.40 20.29 10.34
N LEU A 103 5.71 19.62 9.23
CA LEU A 103 4.77 18.72 8.57
C LEU A 103 5.46 17.42 8.20
N GLY A 104 4.80 16.32 8.56
CA GLY A 104 5.13 14.99 8.05
C GLY A 104 3.94 14.44 7.29
N THR A 105 4.19 13.86 6.12
CA THR A 105 3.14 13.32 5.26
C THR A 105 3.52 11.94 4.77
N MET A 106 2.57 11.01 4.87
CA MET A 106 2.72 9.64 4.34
C MET A 106 1.53 9.33 3.46
N VAL A 107 1.78 8.84 2.25
CA VAL A 107 0.73 8.45 1.32
C VAL A 107 0.84 6.95 1.07
N GLU A 108 -0.23 6.23 1.35
CA GLU A 108 -0.29 4.79 1.08
C GLU A 108 -1.36 4.47 0.06
N GLY A 109 -1.14 3.41 -0.72
CA GLY A 109 -2.06 2.96 -1.72
C GLY A 109 -2.52 1.54 -1.50
N ASN A 110 -3.44 1.10 -2.36
CA ASN A 110 -3.94 -0.28 -2.41
C ASN A 110 -3.86 -0.80 -3.83
N VAL A 111 -3.83 -2.12 -3.95
CA VAL A 111 -3.94 -2.79 -5.25
C VAL A 111 -5.37 -3.30 -5.38
N TRP A 112 -6.05 -2.86 -6.43
CA TRP A 112 -7.41 -3.31 -6.70
C TRP A 112 -7.41 -4.65 -7.38
N VAL A 113 -8.24 -5.56 -6.89
CA VAL A 113 -8.43 -6.89 -7.46
C VAL A 113 -9.89 -7.11 -7.77
N SER A 114 -10.16 -7.98 -8.75
CA SER A 114 -11.51 -8.38 -9.11
C SER A 114 -11.70 -9.85 -8.74
N HIS A 115 -12.70 -10.12 -7.88
CA HIS A 115 -13.07 -11.49 -7.52
C HIS A 115 -14.28 -11.92 -8.31
N PRO A 116 -14.28 -13.14 -8.86
CA PRO A 116 -15.48 -13.68 -9.47
C PRO A 116 -16.54 -13.96 -8.42
N LEU A 117 -17.81 -13.71 -8.77
CA LEU A 117 -18.96 -14.03 -7.94
C LEU A 117 -19.48 -15.41 -8.32
N GLY A 118 -19.54 -16.27 -7.38
CA GLY A 118 -19.99 -17.63 -7.59
C GLY A 118 -18.93 -18.64 -7.40
#